data_c5625a4f2bef7f544419836974aa9683
#
_entry.id   c5625a4f2bef7f544419836974aa9683
#
_cell.length_a   1.000
_cell.length_b   1.000
_cell.length_c   1.000
_cell.angle_alpha   90.00
_cell.angle_beta   90.00
_cell.angle_gamma   90.00
#
_symmetry.space_group_name_H-M   'P 1'
#
loop_
_entity.id
_entity.type
_entity.pdbx_description
1 polymer ?
#
loop_
_entity_poly.entity_id
_entity_poly.type
_entity_poly.pdbx_seq_one_letter_code
_entity_poly.pdbx_strand_id
1 'polypeptide(L)'
;VPETKRTVTVLTALSLEYDAMREHLTDIETLTHPRYGTKAKRGQLPGTPWQVVLVNMGEGTLTAATLTERVLTWLDPEAVLLVGVAGGLKDDIGIGDVVIATKVYSIHGGKQTPEGFLVRPEAWKASHRLEQAAKEALGGGRAADFRTDFRTHFKPIAVGDVVLTDQKSALARHIHTHYNDAVAIEMESTGVANAVHLAGEAGALIIRGISDKADPDKSEADKGGSQPRAAGNAAAAAVAVLRELVPKQTTDPQEGPFRGERYGGDHFDFRDSTFNGSFVAKFVGHRPGDEDGR
;
A
#
# COMPACT_ATOMS: atom_id res chain seq x y z
N VAL A 1 -6.32 26.84 -12.93
CA VAL A 1 -6.76 25.44 -12.99
C VAL A 1 -6.84 24.97 -11.54
N PRO A 2 -7.97 24.44 -11.03
CA PRO A 2 -8.01 23.90 -9.70
C PRO A 2 -6.95 22.79 -9.61
N GLU A 3 -6.04 22.89 -8.63
CA GLU A 3 -5.08 21.84 -8.32
C GLU A 3 -5.87 20.55 -8.04
N THR A 4 -5.69 19.56 -8.90
CA THR A 4 -6.28 18.22 -8.68
C THR A 4 -5.64 17.68 -7.39
N LYS A 5 -6.40 17.68 -6.31
CA LYS A 5 -5.93 17.19 -5.01
C LYS A 5 -5.50 15.73 -5.17
N ARG A 6 -4.27 15.42 -4.80
CA ARG A 6 -3.69 14.10 -4.99
C ARG A 6 -4.19 13.15 -3.91
N THR A 7 -4.53 11.95 -4.32
CA THR A 7 -5.18 10.96 -3.45
C THR A 7 -4.19 9.91 -2.98
N VAL A 8 -4.23 9.63 -1.68
CA VAL A 8 -3.61 8.46 -1.05
C VAL A 8 -4.70 7.64 -0.41
N THR A 9 -4.66 6.32 -0.56
CA THR A 9 -5.60 5.44 0.12
C THR A 9 -4.95 4.80 1.34
N VAL A 10 -5.67 4.83 2.47
CA VAL A 10 -5.33 4.10 3.68
C VAL A 10 -6.35 2.98 3.86
N LEU A 11 -5.86 1.76 3.95
CA LEU A 11 -6.62 0.54 4.17
C LEU A 11 -6.43 0.07 5.61
N THR A 12 -7.51 -0.38 6.24
CA THR A 12 -7.49 -0.95 7.59
C THR A 12 -8.34 -2.21 7.64
N ALA A 13 -8.04 -3.15 8.52
CA ALA A 13 -8.81 -4.38 8.70
C ALA A 13 -9.85 -4.24 9.81
N LEU A 14 -9.50 -3.60 10.92
CA LEU A 14 -10.32 -3.48 12.11
C LEU A 14 -10.93 -2.08 12.26
N SER A 15 -12.07 -1.99 12.94
CA SER A 15 -12.73 -0.71 13.20
C SER A 15 -11.88 0.21 14.08
N LEU A 16 -11.14 -0.33 15.04
CA LEU A 16 -10.25 0.48 15.89
C LEU A 16 -9.08 1.10 15.12
N GLU A 17 -8.56 0.42 14.11
CA GLU A 17 -7.51 0.94 13.21
C GLU A 17 -8.06 2.06 12.32
N TYR A 18 -9.28 1.81 11.82
CA TYR A 18 -10.02 2.79 11.02
C TYR A 18 -10.29 4.08 11.82
N ASP A 19 -10.77 3.96 13.05
CA ASP A 19 -11.06 5.11 13.90
C ASP A 19 -9.78 5.87 14.27
N ALA A 20 -8.70 5.16 14.58
CA ALA A 20 -7.39 5.77 14.84
C ALA A 20 -6.89 6.63 13.67
N MET A 21 -7.01 6.14 12.43
CA MET A 21 -6.64 6.93 11.25
C MET A 21 -7.61 8.09 11.00
N ARG A 22 -8.90 7.88 11.22
CA ARG A 22 -9.94 8.89 10.98
C ARG A 22 -9.77 10.14 11.85
N GLU A 23 -9.26 10.00 13.08
CA GLU A 23 -9.00 11.12 14.00
C GLU A 23 -8.00 12.15 13.47
N HIS A 24 -7.14 11.76 12.52
CA HIS A 24 -6.17 12.65 11.89
C HIS A 24 -6.70 13.43 10.69
N LEU A 25 -7.94 13.16 10.25
CA LEU A 25 -8.52 13.74 9.05
C LEU A 25 -9.53 14.85 9.39
N THR A 26 -9.57 15.87 8.54
CA THR A 26 -10.58 16.93 8.56
C THR A 26 -11.43 16.90 7.29
N ASP A 27 -12.53 17.67 7.28
CA ASP A 27 -13.42 17.82 6.12
C ASP A 27 -13.88 16.46 5.54
N ILE A 28 -14.29 15.56 6.43
CA ILE A 28 -14.58 14.18 6.10
C ILE A 28 -15.93 14.04 5.38
N GLU A 29 -15.93 13.47 4.21
CA GLU A 29 -17.12 13.10 3.45
C GLU A 29 -17.18 11.58 3.20
N THR A 30 -18.39 11.07 2.95
CA THR A 30 -18.60 9.67 2.63
C THR A 30 -18.64 9.47 1.13
N LEU A 31 -17.78 8.59 0.62
CA LEU A 31 -17.83 8.08 -0.73
C LEU A 31 -18.55 6.73 -0.76
N THR A 32 -19.28 6.48 -1.83
CA THR A 32 -19.89 5.18 -2.08
C THR A 32 -19.59 4.75 -3.51
N HIS A 33 -18.96 3.59 -3.66
CA HIS A 33 -18.69 3.04 -4.99
C HIS A 33 -20.00 2.81 -5.74
N PRO A 34 -20.20 3.36 -6.95
CA PRO A 34 -21.51 3.38 -7.62
C PRO A 34 -22.04 2.00 -7.97
N ARG A 35 -21.16 1.05 -8.27
CA ARG A 35 -21.56 -0.31 -8.67
C ARG A 35 -21.63 -1.30 -7.53
N TYR A 36 -20.69 -1.22 -6.56
CA TYR A 36 -20.50 -2.25 -5.53
C TYR A 36 -20.95 -1.81 -4.14
N GLY A 37 -21.31 -0.54 -3.97
CA GLY A 37 -21.74 0.00 -2.68
C GLY A 37 -20.63 0.07 -1.61
N THR A 38 -19.37 -0.21 -1.97
CA THR A 38 -18.23 -0.08 -1.06
C THR A 38 -18.16 1.34 -0.52
N LYS A 39 -18.07 1.48 0.80
CA LYS A 39 -18.00 2.77 1.49
C LYS A 39 -16.56 3.13 1.81
N ALA A 40 -16.24 4.42 1.63
CA ALA A 40 -14.98 4.99 2.04
C ALA A 40 -15.22 6.38 2.68
N LYS A 41 -14.27 6.86 3.47
CA LYS A 41 -14.24 8.25 3.93
C LYS A 41 -13.09 8.97 3.23
N ARG A 42 -13.39 10.11 2.62
CA ARG A 42 -12.39 11.01 2.06
C ARG A 42 -12.26 12.20 2.99
N GLY A 43 -11.03 12.53 3.39
CA GLY A 43 -10.74 13.67 4.23
C GLY A 43 -9.42 14.33 3.85
N GLN A 44 -9.19 15.53 4.34
CA GLN A 44 -7.92 16.24 4.19
C GLN A 44 -7.00 15.84 5.34
N LEU A 45 -5.74 15.51 5.04
CA LEU A 45 -4.70 15.42 6.08
C LEU A 45 -4.09 16.82 6.29
N PRO A 46 -4.32 17.48 7.43
CA PRO A 46 -3.88 18.85 7.66
C PRO A 46 -2.37 19.02 7.51
N GLY A 47 -1.96 20.12 6.85
CA GLY A 47 -0.55 20.45 6.62
C GLY A 47 0.11 19.62 5.52
N THR A 48 -0.67 18.91 4.70
CA THR A 48 -0.18 18.13 3.56
C THR A 48 -1.00 18.40 2.29
N PRO A 49 -0.48 18.10 1.09
CA PRO A 49 -1.25 18.19 -0.15
C PRO A 49 -2.23 17.00 -0.33
N TRP A 50 -2.29 16.06 0.61
CA TRP A 50 -2.96 14.78 0.42
C TRP A 50 -4.44 14.83 0.81
N GLN A 51 -5.28 14.38 -0.12
CA GLN A 51 -6.58 13.81 0.21
C GLN A 51 -6.37 12.34 0.59
N VAL A 52 -6.77 11.97 1.79
CA VAL A 52 -6.71 10.59 2.26
C VAL A 52 -8.08 9.95 2.10
N VAL A 53 -8.12 8.82 1.38
CA VAL A 53 -9.32 7.98 1.31
C VAL A 53 -9.12 6.78 2.23
N LEU A 54 -9.93 6.71 3.27
CA LEU A 54 -9.87 5.68 4.31
C LEU A 54 -10.94 4.61 4.05
N VAL A 55 -10.51 3.35 3.98
CA VAL A 55 -11.38 2.20 3.71
C VAL A 55 -11.16 1.12 4.77
N ASN A 56 -12.24 0.67 5.42
CA ASN A 56 -12.23 -0.52 6.25
C ASN A 56 -12.53 -1.74 5.37
N MET A 57 -11.57 -2.65 5.27
CA MET A 57 -11.65 -3.83 4.39
C MET A 57 -12.27 -5.05 5.09
N GLY A 58 -12.13 -5.14 6.42
CA GLY A 58 -12.26 -6.40 7.15
C GLY A 58 -11.00 -7.26 7.05
N GLU A 59 -11.02 -8.38 7.76
CA GLU A 59 -9.86 -9.25 7.94
C GLU A 59 -9.67 -10.23 6.78
N GLY A 60 -8.42 -10.67 6.61
CA GLY A 60 -7.99 -11.77 5.74
C GLY A 60 -7.50 -11.36 4.36
N THR A 61 -6.53 -12.13 3.87
CA THR A 61 -5.79 -11.87 2.63
C THR A 61 -6.67 -11.73 1.39
N LEU A 62 -7.70 -12.59 1.23
CA LEU A 62 -8.56 -12.58 0.04
C LEU A 62 -9.43 -11.32 -0.01
N THR A 63 -10.00 -10.92 1.13
CA THR A 63 -10.79 -9.69 1.25
C THR A 63 -9.92 -8.48 0.96
N ALA A 64 -8.71 -8.44 1.54
CA ALA A 64 -7.75 -7.38 1.34
C ALA A 64 -7.36 -7.23 -0.13
N ALA A 65 -7.04 -8.33 -0.83
CA ALA A 65 -6.71 -8.29 -2.26
C ALA A 65 -7.86 -7.75 -3.12
N THR A 66 -9.09 -8.25 -2.89
CA THR A 66 -10.27 -7.87 -3.67
C THR A 66 -10.63 -6.39 -3.49
N LEU A 67 -10.59 -5.90 -2.24
CA LEU A 67 -10.94 -4.52 -1.96
C LEU A 67 -9.83 -3.56 -2.37
N THR A 68 -8.57 -3.96 -2.30
CA THR A 68 -7.44 -3.16 -2.81
C THR A 68 -7.56 -2.96 -4.31
N GLU A 69 -7.81 -4.01 -5.10
CA GLU A 69 -8.03 -3.90 -6.54
C GLU A 69 -9.19 -2.95 -6.87
N ARG A 70 -10.31 -3.10 -6.15
CA ARG A 70 -11.47 -2.20 -6.32
C ARG A 70 -11.12 -0.74 -6.04
N VAL A 71 -10.34 -0.48 -4.99
CA VAL A 71 -9.92 0.87 -4.60
C VAL A 71 -8.97 1.47 -5.63
N LEU A 72 -8.01 0.68 -6.13
CA LEU A 72 -7.09 1.10 -7.17
C LEU A 72 -7.85 1.55 -8.42
N THR A 73 -8.75 0.71 -8.92
CA THR A 73 -9.57 1.01 -10.11
C THR A 73 -10.53 2.19 -9.89
N TRP A 74 -11.06 2.36 -8.66
CA TRP A 74 -12.08 3.38 -8.38
C TRP A 74 -11.48 4.75 -8.11
N LEU A 75 -10.37 4.82 -7.39
CA LEU A 75 -9.84 6.05 -6.81
C LEU A 75 -8.54 6.52 -7.45
N ASP A 76 -7.88 5.66 -8.21
CA ASP A 76 -6.57 5.90 -8.83
C ASP A 76 -5.58 6.59 -7.87
N PRO A 77 -5.27 5.97 -6.71
CA PRO A 77 -4.45 6.60 -5.70
C PRO A 77 -2.97 6.57 -6.08
N GLU A 78 -2.25 7.61 -5.73
CA GLU A 78 -0.80 7.69 -5.93
C GLU A 78 -0.01 6.72 -5.04
N ALA A 79 -0.60 6.37 -3.88
CA ALA A 79 -0.04 5.41 -2.93
C ALA A 79 -1.15 4.72 -2.12
N VAL A 80 -0.86 3.49 -1.69
CA VAL A 80 -1.71 2.69 -0.80
C VAL A 80 -0.92 2.38 0.47
N LEU A 81 -1.45 2.77 1.62
CA LEU A 81 -0.93 2.40 2.93
C LEU A 81 -1.88 1.39 3.57
N LEU A 82 -1.37 0.27 4.04
CA LEU A 82 -2.11 -0.61 4.94
C LEU A 82 -1.65 -0.33 6.37
N VAL A 83 -2.57 0.16 7.19
CA VAL A 83 -2.28 0.62 8.54
C VAL A 83 -3.11 -0.20 9.53
N GLY A 84 -2.45 -0.82 10.49
CA GLY A 84 -3.14 -1.67 11.45
C GLY A 84 -2.23 -2.24 12.53
N VAL A 85 -2.68 -3.33 13.15
CA VAL A 85 -1.96 -4.01 14.22
C VAL A 85 -1.39 -5.35 13.77
N ALA A 86 -0.40 -5.88 14.53
CA ALA A 86 0.22 -7.19 14.30
C ALA A 86 0.73 -7.79 15.61
N GLY A 87 0.88 -9.10 15.63
CA GLY A 87 1.58 -9.83 16.71
C GLY A 87 3.09 -9.79 16.53
N GLY A 88 3.85 -9.48 17.57
CA GLY A 88 5.31 -9.49 17.56
C GLY A 88 5.88 -10.90 17.65
N LEU A 89 6.90 -11.20 16.84
CA LEU A 89 7.57 -12.52 16.76
C LEU A 89 8.95 -12.55 17.43
N LYS A 90 9.48 -11.40 17.84
CA LYS A 90 10.83 -11.28 18.43
C LYS A 90 10.77 -10.58 19.78
N ASP A 91 11.71 -10.93 20.66
CA ASP A 91 11.77 -10.39 22.02
C ASP A 91 12.11 -8.91 22.07
N ASP A 92 12.92 -8.45 21.13
CA ASP A 92 13.36 -7.05 20.98
C ASP A 92 12.30 -6.13 20.38
N ILE A 93 11.17 -6.65 19.93
CA ILE A 93 10.02 -5.90 19.43
C ILE A 93 8.99 -5.77 20.56
N GLY A 94 8.78 -4.55 21.08
CA GLY A 94 7.88 -4.26 22.20
C GLY A 94 6.42 -4.08 21.78
N ILE A 95 5.49 -4.34 22.72
CA ILE A 95 4.09 -3.94 22.55
C ILE A 95 4.00 -2.41 22.46
N GLY A 96 3.33 -1.91 21.44
CA GLY A 96 3.26 -0.48 21.10
C GLY A 96 4.35 -0.02 20.12
N ASP A 97 5.39 -0.81 19.84
CA ASP A 97 6.33 -0.51 18.77
C ASP A 97 5.63 -0.54 17.40
N VAL A 98 6.22 0.13 16.43
CA VAL A 98 5.71 0.16 15.04
C VAL A 98 6.69 -0.52 14.10
N VAL A 99 6.19 -1.41 13.26
CA VAL A 99 6.94 -2.05 12.18
C VAL A 99 6.52 -1.45 10.84
N ILE A 100 7.48 -0.86 10.14
CA ILE A 100 7.37 -0.48 8.73
C ILE A 100 7.89 -1.68 7.93
N ALA A 101 7.01 -2.36 7.21
CA ALA A 101 7.41 -3.55 6.48
C ALA A 101 8.32 -3.21 5.30
N THR A 102 9.57 -3.67 5.33
CA THR A 102 10.47 -3.60 4.17
C THR A 102 10.09 -4.60 3.09
N LYS A 103 9.47 -5.70 3.50
CA LYS A 103 8.82 -6.72 2.67
C LYS A 103 7.80 -7.50 3.50
N VAL A 104 6.85 -8.11 2.81
CA VAL A 104 5.88 -9.04 3.40
C VAL A 104 6.07 -10.42 2.78
N TYR A 105 5.99 -11.45 3.62
CA TYR A 105 6.14 -12.85 3.20
C TYR A 105 4.80 -13.57 3.24
N SER A 106 4.42 -14.26 2.17
CA SER A 106 3.38 -15.31 2.23
C SER A 106 3.97 -16.58 2.83
N ILE A 107 3.43 -17.03 3.97
CA ILE A 107 4.01 -18.16 4.71
C ILE A 107 3.42 -19.53 4.35
N HIS A 108 2.40 -19.58 3.50
CA HIS A 108 1.67 -20.81 3.20
C HIS A 108 2.10 -21.48 1.88
N GLY A 109 2.91 -20.80 1.07
CA GLY A 109 3.34 -21.31 -0.23
C GLY A 109 4.33 -22.48 -0.12
N GLY A 110 4.03 -23.61 -0.75
CA GLY A 110 4.96 -24.74 -0.70
C GLY A 110 4.52 -25.98 -1.45
N LYS A 111 5.30 -27.06 -1.30
CA LYS A 111 5.01 -28.39 -1.83
C LYS A 111 5.05 -29.41 -0.68
N GLN A 112 3.97 -30.14 -0.47
CA GLN A 112 3.96 -31.28 0.44
C GLN A 112 4.59 -32.48 -0.25
N THR A 113 5.57 -33.09 0.43
CA THR A 113 6.22 -34.33 0.00
C THR A 113 6.17 -35.37 1.13
N PRO A 114 6.47 -36.66 0.87
CA PRO A 114 6.57 -37.66 1.95
C PRO A 114 7.60 -37.29 3.03
N GLU A 115 8.66 -36.57 2.65
CA GLU A 115 9.76 -36.14 3.53
C GLU A 115 9.45 -34.84 4.27
N GLY A 116 8.33 -34.15 3.94
CA GLY A 116 7.92 -32.92 4.60
C GLY A 116 7.46 -31.82 3.65
N PHE A 117 7.26 -30.63 4.23
CA PHE A 117 6.81 -29.44 3.50
C PHE A 117 8.01 -28.63 2.97
N LEU A 118 8.12 -28.53 1.65
CA LEU A 118 9.14 -27.73 0.98
C LEU A 118 8.58 -26.33 0.69
N VAL A 119 9.11 -25.33 1.38
CA VAL A 119 8.66 -23.94 1.27
C VAL A 119 8.98 -23.35 -0.11
N ARG A 120 8.03 -22.61 -0.66
CA ARG A 120 8.19 -21.77 -1.86
C ARG A 120 7.85 -20.32 -1.46
N PRO A 121 8.84 -19.57 -0.96
CA PRO A 121 8.60 -18.23 -0.45
C PRO A 121 8.16 -17.28 -1.55
N GLU A 122 7.08 -16.55 -1.29
CA GLU A 122 6.72 -15.37 -2.06
C GLU A 122 6.86 -14.14 -1.16
N ALA A 123 7.38 -13.05 -1.74
CA ALA A 123 7.60 -11.83 -0.99
C ALA A 123 7.39 -10.60 -1.88
N TRP A 124 6.74 -9.58 -1.33
CA TRP A 124 6.56 -8.28 -1.95
C TRP A 124 7.30 -7.22 -1.14
N LYS A 125 8.16 -6.46 -1.81
CA LYS A 125 8.89 -5.35 -1.19
C LYS A 125 8.00 -4.12 -1.09
N ALA A 126 8.25 -3.29 -0.08
CA ALA A 126 7.68 -1.96 -0.02
C ALA A 126 8.10 -1.12 -1.24
N SER A 127 7.24 -0.18 -1.64
CA SER A 127 7.62 0.83 -2.62
C SER A 127 8.83 1.61 -2.13
N HIS A 128 9.89 1.70 -2.94
CA HIS A 128 11.12 2.42 -2.58
C HIS A 128 10.83 3.86 -2.15
N ARG A 129 9.98 4.58 -2.89
CA ARG A 129 9.62 5.96 -2.57
C ARG A 129 8.95 6.08 -1.19
N LEU A 130 8.01 5.18 -0.86
CA LEU A 130 7.31 5.19 0.41
C LEU A 130 8.24 4.76 1.56
N GLU A 131 9.12 3.80 1.32
CA GLU A 131 10.11 3.37 2.30
C GLU A 131 11.11 4.49 2.62
N GLN A 132 11.54 5.28 1.61
CA GLN A 132 12.40 6.44 1.83
C GLN A 132 11.68 7.53 2.64
N ALA A 133 10.43 7.87 2.32
CA ALA A 133 9.63 8.80 3.12
C ALA A 133 9.47 8.31 4.57
N ALA A 134 9.24 7.01 4.78
CA ALA A 134 9.16 6.42 6.11
C ALA A 134 10.49 6.50 6.87
N LYS A 135 11.62 6.26 6.21
CA LYS A 135 12.95 6.37 6.83
C LYS A 135 13.29 7.82 7.20
N GLU A 136 12.92 8.79 6.37
CA GLU A 136 13.12 10.21 6.69
C GLU A 136 12.23 10.63 7.87
N ALA A 137 10.95 10.22 7.87
CA ALA A 137 9.99 10.57 8.92
C ALA A 137 10.32 9.92 10.28
N LEU A 138 10.77 8.65 10.28
CA LEU A 138 10.80 7.79 11.47
C LEU A 138 12.18 7.17 11.76
N GLY A 139 13.15 7.34 10.84
CA GLY A 139 14.50 6.77 10.90
C GLY A 139 15.50 7.71 11.53
N GLY A 140 15.90 7.47 12.76
CA GLY A 140 17.15 8.00 13.32
C GLY A 140 17.16 9.48 13.70
N GLY A 141 16.59 9.85 14.82
CA GLY A 141 16.95 11.04 15.59
C GLY A 141 16.34 12.38 15.14
N ARG A 142 15.70 12.48 13.98
CA ARG A 142 14.94 13.67 13.56
C ARG A 142 13.46 13.65 13.97
N ALA A 143 12.99 12.56 14.54
CA ALA A 143 11.68 12.49 15.20
C ALA A 143 11.50 13.51 16.37
N ALA A 144 12.41 14.48 16.48
CA ALA A 144 12.35 15.51 17.51
C ALA A 144 11.10 16.40 17.42
N ASP A 145 10.51 16.57 16.22
CA ASP A 145 9.25 17.30 16.04
C ASP A 145 8.01 16.40 16.16
N PHE A 146 8.18 15.08 16.00
CA PHE A 146 7.20 14.05 16.30
C PHE A 146 7.69 13.27 17.53
N ARG A 147 7.29 13.68 18.72
CA ARG A 147 7.47 12.89 19.95
C ARG A 147 6.55 11.66 19.83
N THR A 148 7.07 10.63 19.15
CA THR A 148 6.42 9.33 19.15
C THR A 148 6.88 8.58 20.40
N ASP A 149 5.95 8.15 21.22
CA ASP A 149 6.23 7.33 22.41
C ASP A 149 6.45 5.84 22.04
N PHE A 150 6.85 5.57 20.77
CA PHE A 150 7.08 4.22 20.26
C PHE A 150 8.41 4.12 19.49
N ARG A 151 8.98 2.91 19.46
CA ARG A 151 10.12 2.60 18.58
C ARG A 151 9.63 2.19 17.21
N THR A 152 10.40 2.53 16.18
CA THR A 152 10.13 2.14 14.79
C THR A 152 11.14 1.11 14.31
N HIS A 153 10.67 0.05 13.68
CA HIS A 153 11.46 -1.04 13.13
C HIS A 153 11.20 -1.18 11.62
N PHE A 154 12.25 -1.10 10.82
CA PHE A 154 12.18 -1.34 9.37
C PHE A 154 12.57 -2.80 9.11
N LYS A 155 11.60 -3.71 9.13
CA LYS A 155 11.80 -5.15 9.12
C LYS A 155 10.72 -5.88 8.33
N PRO A 156 10.97 -7.13 7.90
CA PRO A 156 9.93 -7.96 7.26
C PRO A 156 8.79 -8.35 8.21
N ILE A 157 7.62 -8.59 7.58
CA ILE A 157 6.42 -9.12 8.27
C ILE A 157 6.03 -10.46 7.62
N ALA A 158 5.68 -11.45 8.43
CA ALA A 158 5.08 -12.71 8.02
C ALA A 158 3.56 -12.54 7.87
N VAL A 159 2.96 -13.12 6.84
CA VAL A 159 1.53 -12.97 6.55
C VAL A 159 0.90 -14.33 6.30
N GLY A 160 -0.17 -14.61 7.02
CA GLY A 160 -0.94 -15.84 6.85
C GLY A 160 -2.30 -15.73 7.50
N ASP A 161 -3.33 -16.37 6.92
CA ASP A 161 -4.71 -16.33 7.41
C ASP A 161 -4.90 -17.15 8.71
N VAL A 162 -4.01 -16.94 9.69
CA VAL A 162 -4.01 -17.61 10.99
C VAL A 162 -3.60 -16.64 12.09
N VAL A 163 -4.40 -16.57 13.15
CA VAL A 163 -4.03 -15.87 14.37
C VAL A 163 -3.06 -16.76 15.16
N LEU A 164 -1.78 -16.36 15.22
CA LEU A 164 -0.77 -17.07 16.00
C LEU A 164 -0.87 -16.66 17.49
N THR A 165 -1.12 -17.63 18.35
CA THR A 165 -1.23 -17.45 19.82
C THR A 165 -0.33 -18.41 20.60
N ASP A 166 0.54 -19.17 19.92
CA ASP A 166 1.49 -20.10 20.54
C ASP A 166 2.81 -20.10 19.76
N GLN A 167 3.81 -19.48 20.33
CA GLN A 167 5.18 -19.43 19.77
C GLN A 167 5.89 -20.80 19.73
N LYS A 168 5.35 -21.84 20.38
CA LYS A 168 5.86 -23.23 20.36
C LYS A 168 5.13 -24.09 19.31
N SER A 169 4.12 -23.56 18.66
CA SER A 169 3.34 -24.28 17.65
C SER A 169 4.18 -24.71 16.42
N ALA A 170 3.67 -25.63 15.63
CA ALA A 170 4.31 -26.04 14.38
C ALA A 170 4.46 -24.84 13.41
N LEU A 171 3.44 -23.95 13.35
CA LEU A 171 3.48 -22.76 12.53
C LEU A 171 4.55 -21.77 13.00
N ALA A 172 4.67 -21.53 14.30
CA ALA A 172 5.71 -20.65 14.83
C ALA A 172 7.12 -21.18 14.49
N ARG A 173 7.35 -22.50 14.64
CA ARG A 173 8.62 -23.13 14.22
C ARG A 173 8.86 -23.00 12.71
N HIS A 174 7.82 -23.16 11.89
CA HIS A 174 7.90 -22.99 10.45
C HIS A 174 8.34 -21.56 10.09
N ILE A 175 7.72 -20.55 10.68
CA ILE A 175 8.08 -19.14 10.49
C ILE A 175 9.52 -18.88 10.93
N HIS A 176 9.89 -19.35 12.12
CA HIS A 176 11.24 -19.18 12.65
C HIS A 176 12.31 -19.82 11.76
N THR A 177 12.02 -20.97 11.16
CA THR A 177 12.99 -21.71 10.32
C THR A 177 13.14 -21.07 8.93
N HIS A 178 12.04 -20.66 8.30
CA HIS A 178 12.02 -20.28 6.89
C HIS A 178 11.90 -18.77 6.64
N TYR A 179 11.42 -18.01 7.64
CA TYR A 179 11.19 -16.57 7.59
C TYR A 179 11.79 -15.89 8.82
N ASN A 180 13.00 -16.27 9.19
CA ASN A 180 13.61 -15.93 10.48
C ASN A 180 13.90 -14.44 10.67
N ASP A 181 13.90 -13.63 9.61
CA ASP A 181 14.04 -12.18 9.63
C ASP A 181 12.70 -11.43 9.80
N ALA A 182 11.55 -12.15 9.73
CA ALA A 182 10.25 -11.58 10.06
C ALA A 182 10.14 -11.27 11.55
N VAL A 183 9.67 -10.07 11.88
CA VAL A 183 9.57 -9.59 13.26
C VAL A 183 8.13 -9.48 13.76
N ALA A 184 7.17 -9.55 12.88
CA ALA A 184 5.75 -9.51 13.19
C ALA A 184 4.96 -10.46 12.27
N ILE A 185 3.71 -10.76 12.67
CA ILE A 185 2.75 -11.57 11.90
C ILE A 185 1.38 -10.89 11.87
N GLU A 186 0.72 -10.94 10.71
CA GLU A 186 -0.64 -10.45 10.48
C GLU A 186 -1.31 -11.17 9.30
N MET A 187 -2.49 -10.71 8.80
CA MET A 187 -3.34 -11.53 7.94
C MET A 187 -3.72 -10.89 6.57
N GLU A 188 -3.30 -9.66 6.26
CA GLU A 188 -3.83 -8.90 5.10
C GLU A 188 -2.78 -8.47 4.09
N SER A 189 -1.56 -8.20 4.52
CA SER A 189 -0.58 -7.44 3.73
C SER A 189 -0.20 -8.08 2.40
N THR A 190 -0.18 -9.41 2.30
CA THR A 190 0.13 -10.07 1.02
C THR A 190 -0.97 -9.82 -0.02
N GLY A 191 -2.23 -9.75 0.41
CA GLY A 191 -3.34 -9.39 -0.47
C GLY A 191 -3.20 -7.98 -1.01
N VAL A 192 -2.93 -7.01 -0.13
CA VAL A 192 -2.71 -5.61 -0.53
C VAL A 192 -1.49 -5.47 -1.43
N ALA A 193 -0.36 -6.04 -1.01
CA ALA A 193 0.90 -5.91 -1.75
C ALA A 193 0.84 -6.56 -3.14
N ASN A 194 0.20 -7.72 -3.25
CA ASN A 194 0.01 -8.40 -4.54
C ASN A 194 -0.92 -7.61 -5.47
N ALA A 195 -2.05 -7.11 -4.98
CA ALA A 195 -2.97 -6.30 -5.79
C ALA A 195 -2.28 -5.03 -6.33
N VAL A 196 -1.53 -4.31 -5.47
CA VAL A 196 -0.77 -3.13 -5.90
C VAL A 196 0.34 -3.49 -6.88
N HIS A 197 1.03 -4.62 -6.68
CA HIS A 197 2.06 -5.10 -7.59
C HIS A 197 1.51 -5.40 -9.00
N LEU A 198 0.35 -6.05 -9.08
CA LEU A 198 -0.29 -6.39 -10.36
C LEU A 198 -0.85 -5.15 -11.08
N ALA A 199 -1.35 -4.15 -10.35
CA ALA A 199 -1.82 -2.89 -10.92
C ALA A 199 -0.68 -2.03 -11.49
N GLY A 200 0.52 -2.06 -10.87
CA GLY A 200 1.75 -1.48 -11.40
C GLY A 200 1.91 0.03 -11.24
N GLU A 201 0.88 0.79 -10.95
CA GLU A 201 0.90 2.27 -10.96
C GLU A 201 1.10 2.89 -9.57
N ALA A 202 0.45 2.36 -8.56
CA ALA A 202 0.58 2.80 -7.17
C ALA A 202 1.77 2.13 -6.45
N GLY A 203 2.23 2.74 -5.36
CA GLY A 203 3.14 2.09 -4.42
C GLY A 203 2.41 1.61 -3.17
N ALA A 204 2.84 0.49 -2.56
CA ALA A 204 2.32 0.02 -1.29
C ALA A 204 3.33 0.21 -0.16
N LEU A 205 2.84 0.55 1.05
CA LEU A 205 3.57 0.51 2.30
C LEU A 205 2.69 -0.07 3.39
N ILE A 206 3.24 -1.01 4.16
CA ILE A 206 2.56 -1.67 5.27
C ILE A 206 3.14 -1.14 6.58
N ILE A 207 2.25 -0.69 7.47
CA ILE A 207 2.58 -0.08 8.77
C ILE A 207 1.78 -0.80 9.84
N ARG A 208 2.46 -1.46 10.77
CA ARG A 208 1.83 -2.26 11.82
C ARG A 208 2.29 -1.86 13.21
N GLY A 209 1.36 -1.52 14.09
CA GLY A 209 1.61 -1.39 15.53
C GLY A 209 1.58 -2.77 16.18
N ILE A 210 2.47 -3.02 17.12
CA ILE A 210 2.53 -4.31 17.82
C ILE A 210 1.55 -4.31 18.97
N SER A 211 0.51 -5.14 18.87
CA SER A 211 -0.57 -5.26 19.86
C SER A 211 -0.33 -6.34 20.90
N ASP A 212 0.39 -7.39 20.54
CA ASP A 212 0.65 -8.56 21.36
C ASP A 212 1.96 -9.24 20.93
N LYS A 213 2.33 -10.32 21.62
CA LYS A 213 3.56 -11.08 21.33
C LYS A 213 3.30 -12.40 20.59
N ALA A 214 2.13 -12.54 19.96
CA ALA A 214 1.70 -13.79 19.32
C ALA A 214 1.83 -15.02 20.24
N ASP A 215 1.52 -14.83 21.51
CA ASP A 215 1.65 -15.82 22.59
C ASP A 215 0.30 -16.01 23.32
N PRO A 216 0.19 -16.95 24.28
CA PRO A 216 -1.04 -17.20 25.03
C PRO A 216 -1.58 -16.00 25.81
N ASP A 217 -0.73 -15.02 26.14
CA ASP A 217 -1.10 -13.83 26.94
C ASP A 217 -1.76 -12.74 26.06
N LYS A 218 -1.95 -13.00 24.74
CA LYS A 218 -2.61 -12.08 23.79
C LYS A 218 -3.93 -11.54 24.33
N SER A 219 -4.79 -12.41 24.88
CA SER A 219 -6.10 -12.00 25.39
C SER A 219 -6.01 -11.06 26.60
N GLU A 220 -4.96 -11.14 27.40
CA GLU A 220 -4.71 -10.24 28.52
C GLU A 220 -4.14 -8.90 28.04
N ALA A 221 -3.23 -8.92 27.07
CA ALA A 221 -2.73 -7.72 26.42
C ALA A 221 -3.87 -6.92 25.80
N ASP A 222 -4.79 -7.57 25.08
CA ASP A 222 -5.97 -6.94 24.48
C ASP A 222 -6.87 -6.27 25.54
N LYS A 223 -7.14 -6.95 26.68
CA LYS A 223 -7.88 -6.36 27.81
C LYS A 223 -7.16 -5.15 28.43
N GLY A 224 -5.84 -5.15 28.40
CA GLY A 224 -5.00 -4.04 28.86
C GLY A 224 -4.96 -2.82 27.94
N GLY A 225 -5.70 -2.83 26.81
CA GLY A 225 -5.78 -1.71 25.86
C GLY A 225 -4.58 -1.64 24.92
N SER A 226 -3.85 -2.72 24.73
CA SER A 226 -2.69 -2.76 23.82
C SER A 226 -3.06 -2.56 22.37
N GLN A 227 -4.19 -3.11 21.88
CA GLN A 227 -4.65 -2.95 20.50
C GLN A 227 -4.96 -1.49 20.13
N PRO A 228 -5.79 -0.74 20.89
CA PRO A 228 -6.02 0.69 20.61
C PRO A 228 -4.74 1.52 20.61
N ARG A 229 -3.82 1.25 21.55
CA ARG A 229 -2.52 1.92 21.59
C ARG A 229 -1.68 1.62 20.36
N ALA A 230 -1.59 0.34 19.97
CA ALA A 230 -0.83 -0.09 18.80
C ALA A 230 -1.42 0.51 17.50
N ALA A 231 -2.75 0.53 17.36
CA ALA A 231 -3.43 1.17 16.23
C ALA A 231 -3.18 2.68 16.17
N GLY A 232 -3.25 3.37 17.31
CA GLY A 232 -2.92 4.79 17.40
C GLY A 232 -1.47 5.09 17.00
N ASN A 233 -0.52 4.26 17.42
CA ASN A 233 0.88 4.39 17.05
C ASN A 233 1.10 4.14 15.54
N ALA A 234 0.44 3.13 14.97
CA ALA A 234 0.48 2.86 13.53
C ALA A 234 -0.10 4.02 12.72
N ALA A 235 -1.22 4.60 13.17
CA ALA A 235 -1.84 5.77 12.55
C ALA A 235 -0.92 7.00 12.62
N ALA A 236 -0.31 7.26 13.77
CA ALA A 236 0.65 8.36 13.93
C ALA A 236 1.88 8.18 13.02
N ALA A 237 2.39 6.95 12.88
CA ALA A 237 3.47 6.64 11.95
C ALA A 237 3.05 6.86 10.49
N ALA A 238 1.84 6.45 10.10
CA ALA A 238 1.32 6.69 8.74
C ALA A 238 1.20 8.19 8.44
N VAL A 239 0.72 8.98 9.38
CA VAL A 239 0.64 10.46 9.26
C VAL A 239 2.03 11.06 9.08
N ALA A 240 3.02 10.62 9.87
CA ALA A 240 4.40 11.07 9.73
C ALA A 240 4.96 10.78 8.33
N VAL A 241 4.75 9.56 7.83
CA VAL A 241 5.16 9.17 6.46
C VAL A 241 4.49 10.04 5.39
N LEU A 242 3.18 10.30 5.52
CA LEU A 242 2.43 11.12 4.56
C LEU A 242 2.85 12.58 4.55
N ARG A 243 3.40 13.10 5.65
CA ARG A 243 3.95 14.46 5.72
C ARG A 243 5.28 14.59 4.97
N GLU A 244 6.10 13.54 4.99
CA GLU A 244 7.37 13.48 4.23
C GLU A 244 7.16 13.06 2.77
N LEU A 245 6.03 12.46 2.45
CA LEU A 245 5.77 11.97 1.11
C LEU A 245 5.52 13.13 0.14
N VAL A 246 6.45 13.35 -0.77
CA VAL A 246 6.31 14.34 -1.85
C VAL A 246 5.46 13.74 -2.98
N PRO A 247 4.42 14.43 -3.48
CA PRO A 247 3.66 14.00 -4.63
C PRO A 247 4.53 13.73 -5.87
N LYS A 248 4.16 12.72 -6.68
CA LYS A 248 4.83 12.52 -7.98
C LYS A 248 4.66 13.79 -8.81
N GLN A 249 5.73 14.29 -9.40
CA GLN A 249 5.62 15.36 -10.37
C GLN A 249 4.82 14.81 -11.57
N THR A 250 3.71 15.45 -11.91
CA THR A 250 3.12 15.22 -13.22
C THR A 250 4.11 15.81 -14.22
N THR A 251 4.92 14.98 -14.84
CA THR A 251 5.54 15.37 -16.10
C THR A 251 4.39 15.64 -17.05
N ASP A 252 4.14 16.91 -17.35
CA ASP A 252 3.28 17.28 -18.47
C ASP A 252 3.82 16.50 -19.67
N PRO A 253 3.01 15.70 -20.39
CA PRO A 253 3.48 15.01 -21.58
C PRO A 253 4.06 15.96 -22.64
N GLN A 254 3.98 17.28 -22.40
CA GLN A 254 4.50 18.32 -23.26
C GLN A 254 5.94 18.79 -22.95
N GLU A 255 6.59 18.35 -21.88
CA GLU A 255 8.00 18.64 -21.60
C GLU A 255 8.92 17.42 -21.81
N GLY A 256 8.80 16.78 -22.95
CA GLY A 256 9.89 15.98 -23.50
C GLY A 256 11.01 16.90 -24.01
N PRO A 257 12.29 16.43 -24.14
CA PRO A 257 13.42 17.24 -24.57
C PRO A 257 13.31 17.77 -26.03
N PHE A 258 12.18 17.58 -26.68
CA PHE A 258 11.89 18.05 -28.01
C PHE A 258 10.87 19.20 -27.96
N ARG A 259 11.36 20.44 -27.86
CA ARG A 259 10.62 21.61 -28.33
C ARG A 259 10.45 21.49 -29.85
N GLY A 260 9.47 20.70 -30.29
CA GLY A 260 9.01 20.66 -31.69
C GLY A 260 7.93 21.71 -31.92
N GLU A 261 7.90 22.24 -33.15
CA GLU A 261 6.85 23.12 -33.60
C GLU A 261 5.48 22.45 -33.40
N ARG A 262 4.47 23.24 -32.95
CA ARG A 262 3.08 22.74 -32.81
C ARG A 262 2.49 22.55 -34.21
N TYR A 263 2.29 21.29 -34.59
CA TYR A 263 1.55 20.95 -35.81
C TYR A 263 0.07 20.80 -35.48
N GLY A 264 -0.81 21.40 -36.27
CA GLY A 264 -2.26 21.35 -36.13
C GLY A 264 -2.89 20.03 -36.64
N GLY A 265 -2.18 18.93 -36.63
CA GLY A 265 -2.63 17.60 -37.08
C GLY A 265 -1.70 16.49 -36.65
N ASP A 266 -1.93 15.27 -37.19
CA ASP A 266 -1.07 14.12 -36.89
C ASP A 266 0.38 14.41 -37.33
N HIS A 267 1.33 14.32 -36.40
CA HIS A 267 2.74 14.52 -36.67
C HIS A 267 3.49 13.20 -36.51
N PHE A 268 4.20 12.82 -37.57
CA PHE A 268 5.07 11.65 -37.58
C PHE A 268 6.50 12.08 -37.82
N ASP A 269 7.40 11.81 -36.87
CA ASP A 269 8.81 12.10 -36.99
C ASP A 269 9.57 10.83 -37.41
N PHE A 270 10.18 10.89 -38.58
CA PHE A 270 10.95 9.79 -39.16
C PHE A 270 12.43 10.14 -39.32
N ARG A 271 12.92 11.18 -38.62
CA ARG A 271 14.35 11.48 -38.64
C ARG A 271 15.14 10.27 -38.17
N ASP A 272 16.18 9.94 -38.87
CA ASP A 272 17.06 8.78 -38.64
C ASP A 272 16.38 7.40 -38.82
N SER A 273 15.23 7.32 -39.45
CA SER A 273 14.56 6.07 -39.76
C SER A 273 14.83 5.59 -41.18
N THR A 274 15.12 4.29 -41.34
CA THR A 274 15.29 3.66 -42.66
C THR A 274 14.16 2.66 -42.88
N PHE A 275 13.43 2.82 -43.98
CA PHE A 275 12.32 1.93 -44.35
C PHE A 275 12.70 1.08 -45.54
N ASN A 276 12.65 -0.27 -45.36
CA ASN A 276 12.91 -1.25 -46.43
C ASN A 276 11.59 -1.83 -46.95
N GLY A 277 10.69 -0.97 -47.50
CA GLY A 277 9.39 -1.40 -48.01
C GLY A 277 8.36 -0.30 -48.01
N SER A 278 7.11 -0.65 -48.34
CA SER A 278 6.00 0.32 -48.36
C SER A 278 5.57 0.66 -46.93
N PHE A 279 5.43 1.95 -46.66
CA PHE A 279 4.99 2.51 -45.38
C PHE A 279 3.76 3.42 -45.57
N VAL A 280 2.76 3.29 -44.65
CA VAL A 280 1.56 4.13 -44.64
C VAL A 280 1.46 4.80 -43.29
N ALA A 281 1.69 6.12 -43.26
CA ALA A 281 1.61 6.90 -42.01
C ALA A 281 0.16 7.25 -41.63
N LYS A 282 -0.75 7.36 -42.60
CA LYS A 282 -2.18 7.68 -42.37
C LYS A 282 -3.04 7.04 -43.45
N PHE A 283 -4.09 6.35 -43.05
CA PHE A 283 -5.14 5.90 -43.96
C PHE A 283 -6.40 6.77 -43.77
N VAL A 284 -6.72 7.58 -44.75
CA VAL A 284 -7.99 8.33 -44.82
C VAL A 284 -8.96 7.48 -45.62
N GLY A 285 -9.82 6.72 -44.97
CA GLY A 285 -10.87 5.95 -45.63
C GLY A 285 -11.85 6.91 -46.31
N HIS A 286 -12.11 6.71 -47.64
CA HIS A 286 -13.19 7.38 -48.32
C HIS A 286 -14.52 6.93 -47.72
N ARG A 287 -15.34 7.83 -47.23
CA ARG A 287 -16.75 7.51 -46.90
C ARG A 287 -17.48 7.30 -48.23
N PRO A 288 -18.13 6.15 -48.44
CA PRO A 288 -19.00 5.99 -49.59
C PRO A 288 -20.21 6.92 -49.37
N GLY A 289 -20.31 8.00 -50.13
CA GLY A 289 -21.47 8.88 -50.04
C GLY A 289 -21.31 10.29 -50.62
N ASP A 290 -20.13 10.70 -51.09
CA ASP A 290 -19.93 12.02 -51.75
C ASP A 290 -19.81 11.90 -53.27
N GLU A 291 -20.68 11.11 -53.91
CA GLU A 291 -21.02 11.27 -55.32
C GLU A 291 -22.48 11.72 -55.35
N ASP A 292 -22.71 13.03 -55.37
CA ASP A 292 -23.76 13.67 -56.18
C ASP A 292 -23.76 15.19 -55.91
N GLY A 293 -23.56 15.96 -56.95
CA GLY A 293 -23.88 17.38 -56.93
C GLY A 293 -22.98 18.23 -57.78
N ARG A 294 -23.31 18.24 -59.03
CA ARG A 294 -22.90 19.30 -59.94
C ARG A 294 -23.09 20.69 -59.37
#